data_7602e4a7136415ba124b9830d862338d
#
_entry.id   7602e4a7136415ba124b9830d862338d
#
_cell.length_a   1.000
_cell.length_b   1.000
_cell.length_c   1.000
_cell.angle_alpha   90.00
_cell.angle_beta   90.00
_cell.angle_gamma   90.00
#
_symmetry.space_group_name_H-M   'P 1'
#
loop_
_entity.id
_entity.type
_entity.pdbx_description
1 polymer ?
#
loop_
_entity_poly.entity_id
_entity_poly.type
_entity_poly.pdbx_seq_one_letter_code
_entity_poly.pdbx_strand_id
1 'polypeptide(L)'
;PYKSLENDALTARIQAVRKHFGPQLVILGHHYQQDEVIALADCRGDSYGLSQHAAESSNCRFIVFRGVHFMAETADILANRPEKLAERGGVRIPVVLPDLAAGCSMADMAAIHQIEDAWDQLGEILDTEDITPVTYINSAASLKAFVGRHGGIVCTSSNAKAALEWSFARTSRVMFFPDQHLGRNTALGMGITLDEMPLW
;
A
#
# COMPACT_ATOMS: atom_id res chain seq x y z
N PRO A 1 7.41 -5.91 28.63
CA PRO A 1 7.64 -4.85 29.64
C PRO A 1 6.68 -3.67 29.48
N TYR A 2 6.15 -3.38 28.26
CA TYR A 2 5.28 -2.20 28.02
C TYR A 2 3.79 -2.49 28.19
N LYS A 3 3.34 -3.74 28.06
CA LYS A 3 1.93 -4.14 28.12
C LYS A 3 1.25 -3.90 29.48
N SER A 4 2.04 -3.68 30.54
CA SER A 4 1.53 -3.41 31.90
C SER A 4 1.56 -1.92 32.27
N LEU A 5 1.92 -1.05 31.34
CA LEU A 5 1.96 0.39 31.58
C LEU A 5 0.61 1.03 31.26
N GLU A 6 0.19 1.97 32.09
CA GLU A 6 -0.95 2.84 31.82
C GLU A 6 -0.67 3.76 30.63
N ASN A 7 -1.71 4.21 29.94
CA ASN A 7 -1.62 5.01 28.71
C ASN A 7 -0.81 6.30 28.90
N ASP A 8 -0.94 6.97 30.04
CA ASP A 8 -0.18 8.19 30.33
C ASP A 8 1.34 7.92 30.41
N ALA A 9 1.71 6.82 31.05
CA ALA A 9 3.11 6.40 31.14
C ALA A 9 3.69 6.00 29.78
N LEU A 10 2.90 5.33 28.93
CA LEU A 10 3.26 5.00 27.56
C LEU A 10 3.43 6.27 26.72
N THR A 11 2.49 7.19 26.81
CA THR A 11 2.51 8.47 26.09
C THR A 11 3.74 9.28 26.49
N ALA A 12 4.03 9.38 27.79
CA ALA A 12 5.21 10.11 28.28
C ALA A 12 6.52 9.50 27.74
N ARG A 13 6.62 8.17 27.65
CA ARG A 13 7.81 7.50 27.08
C ARG A 13 7.94 7.76 25.58
N ILE A 14 6.84 7.69 24.83
CA ILE A 14 6.85 7.99 23.40
C ILE A 14 7.27 9.43 23.14
N GLN A 15 6.76 10.37 23.93
CA GLN A 15 7.15 11.79 23.83
C GLN A 15 8.62 12.01 24.18
N ALA A 16 9.17 11.30 25.16
CA ALA A 16 10.59 11.35 25.49
C ALA A 16 11.47 10.87 24.32
N VAL A 17 11.08 9.77 23.66
CA VAL A 17 11.76 9.26 22.45
C VAL A 17 11.65 10.26 21.30
N ARG A 18 10.47 10.83 21.05
CA ARG A 18 10.29 11.88 20.02
C ARG A 18 11.20 13.08 20.29
N LYS A 19 11.27 13.54 21.53
CA LYS A 19 12.16 14.65 21.91
C LYS A 19 13.63 14.30 21.70
N HIS A 20 14.03 13.06 22.00
CA HIS A 20 15.42 12.61 21.83
C HIS A 20 15.84 12.58 20.36
N PHE A 21 15.00 12.05 19.49
CA PHE A 21 15.32 11.96 18.05
C PHE A 21 15.01 13.25 17.28
N GLY A 22 14.06 14.06 17.76
CA GLY A 22 13.64 15.28 17.06
C GLY A 22 13.26 15.02 15.61
N PRO A 23 13.77 15.79 14.64
CA PRO A 23 13.43 15.63 13.22
C PRO A 23 13.99 14.36 12.58
N GLN A 24 14.80 13.59 13.30
CA GLN A 24 15.32 12.29 12.82
C GLN A 24 14.26 11.17 12.91
N LEU A 25 13.16 11.39 13.62
CA LEU A 25 12.04 10.44 13.73
C LEU A 25 10.79 11.08 13.13
N VAL A 26 10.18 10.39 12.17
CA VAL A 26 8.88 10.76 11.62
C VAL A 26 7.85 9.69 11.99
N ILE A 27 6.73 10.11 12.55
CA ILE A 27 5.63 9.23 12.92
C ILE A 27 4.43 9.52 12.00
N LEU A 28 4.11 8.57 11.14
CA LEU A 28 2.96 8.64 10.24
C LEU A 28 1.78 7.90 10.87
N GLY A 29 0.59 8.48 10.84
CA GLY A 29 -0.63 7.92 11.43
C GLY A 29 -1.77 7.86 10.42
N HIS A 30 -2.25 6.64 10.12
CA HIS A 30 -3.42 6.46 9.29
C HIS A 30 -4.68 6.91 10.02
N HIS A 31 -5.56 7.64 9.34
CA HIS A 31 -6.73 8.28 9.96
C HIS A 31 -7.77 7.32 10.56
N TYR A 32 -7.66 6.01 10.30
CA TYR A 32 -8.50 4.98 10.94
C TYR A 32 -7.99 4.51 12.31
N GLN A 33 -6.81 4.95 12.73
CA GLN A 33 -6.28 4.58 14.02
C GLN A 33 -7.08 5.27 15.14
N GLN A 34 -7.06 4.65 16.34
CA GLN A 34 -7.66 5.23 17.54
C GLN A 34 -7.07 6.61 17.85
N ASP A 35 -7.87 7.48 18.45
CA ASP A 35 -7.50 8.87 18.69
C ASP A 35 -6.20 9.01 19.50
N GLU A 36 -6.00 8.17 20.50
CA GLU A 36 -4.80 8.17 21.35
C GLU A 36 -3.55 7.76 20.55
N VAL A 37 -3.72 6.88 19.57
CA VAL A 37 -2.64 6.45 18.68
C VAL A 37 -2.32 7.54 17.68
N ILE A 38 -3.32 8.13 17.04
CA ILE A 38 -3.10 9.13 15.99
C ILE A 38 -2.66 10.49 16.57
N ALA A 39 -3.01 10.80 17.83
CA ALA A 39 -2.60 12.03 18.50
C ALA A 39 -1.07 12.20 18.56
N LEU A 40 -0.32 11.11 18.50
CA LEU A 40 1.14 11.11 18.55
C LEU A 40 1.80 11.13 17.15
N ALA A 41 1.03 11.19 16.07
CA ALA A 41 1.56 11.25 14.72
C ALA A 41 1.99 12.68 14.33
N ASP A 42 3.06 12.79 13.55
CA ASP A 42 3.52 14.05 12.95
C ASP A 42 2.70 14.39 11.70
N CYS A 43 2.27 13.38 10.97
CA CYS A 43 1.42 13.53 9.80
C CYS A 43 0.26 12.50 9.85
N ARG A 44 -0.94 12.95 9.46
CA ARG A 44 -2.15 12.12 9.38
C ARG A 44 -2.67 12.10 7.95
N GLY A 45 -3.16 10.96 7.49
CA GLY A 45 -3.66 10.85 6.13
C GLY A 45 -4.15 9.46 5.77
N ASP A 46 -4.39 9.28 4.48
CA ASP A 46 -4.67 7.97 3.89
C ASP A 46 -3.37 7.19 3.60
N SER A 47 -3.54 5.94 3.14
CA SER A 47 -2.42 5.02 2.91
C SER A 47 -1.41 5.56 1.89
N TYR A 48 -1.89 6.14 0.78
CA TYR A 48 -1.01 6.59 -0.29
C TYR A 48 -0.36 7.93 0.04
N GLY A 49 -1.13 8.90 0.54
CA GLY A 49 -0.62 10.21 0.96
C GLY A 49 0.47 10.08 2.04
N LEU A 50 0.27 9.20 3.03
CA LEU A 50 1.30 8.94 4.05
C LEU A 50 2.55 8.29 3.46
N SER A 51 2.40 7.38 2.49
CA SER A 51 3.53 6.74 1.82
C SER A 51 4.33 7.73 0.95
N GLN A 52 3.65 8.68 0.31
CA GLN A 52 4.31 9.81 -0.38
C GLN A 52 5.05 10.70 0.62
N HIS A 53 4.45 11.02 1.76
CA HIS A 53 5.11 11.79 2.83
C HIS A 53 6.35 11.06 3.37
N ALA A 54 6.31 9.74 3.49
CA ALA A 54 7.49 8.93 3.82
C ALA A 54 8.62 9.12 2.80
N ALA A 55 8.29 9.11 1.51
CA ALA A 55 9.26 9.31 0.43
C ALA A 55 9.89 10.72 0.41
N GLU A 56 9.16 11.72 0.87
CA GLU A 56 9.62 13.11 0.97
C GLU A 56 10.45 13.37 2.23
N SER A 57 10.35 12.51 3.24
CA SER A 57 11.03 12.64 4.53
C SER A 57 12.52 12.27 4.43
N SER A 58 13.30 13.02 3.65
CA SER A 58 14.70 12.70 3.31
C SER A 58 15.68 12.84 4.47
N ASN A 59 15.37 13.63 5.50
CA ASN A 59 16.26 13.98 6.60
C ASN A 59 16.05 13.16 7.87
N CYS A 60 15.08 12.22 7.87
CA CYS A 60 14.83 11.36 9.02
C CYS A 60 15.72 10.11 8.98
N ARG A 61 15.96 9.53 10.16
CA ARG A 61 16.67 8.26 10.32
C ARG A 61 15.70 7.08 10.45
N PHE A 62 14.47 7.36 10.90
CA PHE A 62 13.44 6.35 11.16
C PHE A 62 12.07 6.90 10.80
N ILE A 63 11.25 6.07 10.21
CA ILE A 63 9.82 6.31 10.03
C ILE A 63 9.07 5.28 10.86
N VAL A 64 8.18 5.70 11.74
CA VAL A 64 7.22 4.82 12.41
C VAL A 64 5.88 4.97 11.72
N PHE A 65 5.37 3.89 11.14
CA PHE A 65 4.09 3.90 10.45
C PHE A 65 3.01 3.30 11.36
N ARG A 66 2.09 4.12 11.84
CA ARG A 66 0.91 3.70 12.61
C ARG A 66 -0.24 3.42 11.65
N GLY A 67 -0.34 2.20 11.23
CA GLY A 67 -1.28 1.67 10.27
C GLY A 67 -1.20 0.16 10.24
N VAL A 68 -1.45 -0.41 9.09
CA VAL A 68 -1.38 -1.86 8.86
C VAL A 68 -0.25 -2.21 7.90
N HIS A 69 0.05 -3.51 7.79
CA HIS A 69 1.25 -4.04 7.16
C HIS A 69 1.49 -3.50 5.73
N PHE A 70 0.50 -3.60 4.82
CA PHE A 70 0.65 -3.16 3.44
C PHE A 70 0.97 -1.64 3.29
N MET A 71 0.54 -0.82 4.26
CA MET A 71 0.83 0.62 4.28
C MET A 71 2.30 0.87 4.59
N ALA A 72 2.83 0.17 5.61
CA ALA A 72 4.24 0.25 5.98
C ALA A 72 5.15 -0.26 4.86
N GLU A 73 4.77 -1.36 4.18
CA GLU A 73 5.46 -1.86 2.99
C GLU A 73 5.51 -0.81 1.87
N THR A 74 4.36 -0.19 1.57
CA THR A 74 4.28 0.85 0.53
C THR A 74 5.15 2.06 0.90
N ALA A 75 5.13 2.47 2.15
CA ALA A 75 5.98 3.56 2.65
C ALA A 75 7.48 3.20 2.54
N ASP A 76 7.87 1.97 2.89
CA ASP A 76 9.27 1.52 2.76
C ASP A 76 9.71 1.48 1.29
N ILE A 77 8.88 0.97 0.39
CA ILE A 77 9.17 0.93 -1.05
C ILE A 77 9.39 2.36 -1.58
N LEU A 78 8.48 3.28 -1.29
CA LEU A 78 8.56 4.64 -1.83
C LEU A 78 9.68 5.46 -1.18
N ALA A 79 9.90 5.31 0.14
CA ALA A 79 10.97 6.00 0.86
C ALA A 79 12.37 5.52 0.43
N ASN A 80 12.50 4.27 0.01
CA ASN A 80 13.79 3.65 -0.33
C ASN A 80 13.92 3.27 -1.82
N ARG A 81 13.10 3.87 -2.71
CA ARG A 81 13.26 3.67 -4.15
C ARG A 81 14.64 4.18 -4.64
N PRO A 82 15.13 3.66 -5.79
CA PRO A 82 16.51 3.93 -6.25
C PRO A 82 16.91 5.39 -6.25
N GLU A 83 16.03 6.30 -6.68
CA GLU A 83 16.27 7.74 -6.74
C GLU A 83 16.50 8.31 -5.33
N LYS A 84 15.65 7.90 -4.37
CA LYS A 84 15.74 8.33 -2.98
C LYS A 84 16.96 7.77 -2.26
N LEU A 85 17.35 6.54 -2.58
CA LEU A 85 18.63 5.97 -2.10
C LEU A 85 19.82 6.74 -2.65
N ALA A 86 19.81 7.07 -3.94
CA ALA A 86 20.89 7.86 -4.56
C ALA A 86 21.04 9.25 -3.93
N GLU A 87 19.92 9.96 -3.68
CA GLU A 87 19.89 11.25 -2.98
C GLU A 87 20.56 11.20 -1.60
N ARG A 88 20.50 10.03 -0.92
CA ARG A 88 21.03 9.81 0.43
C ARG A 88 22.35 9.02 0.47
N GLY A 89 23.04 8.91 -0.65
CA GLY A 89 24.33 8.16 -0.70
C GLY A 89 24.17 6.67 -0.41
N GLY A 90 23.03 6.06 -0.73
CA GLY A 90 22.73 4.64 -0.52
C GLY A 90 22.18 4.31 0.87
N VAL A 91 21.94 5.30 1.73
CA VAL A 91 21.42 5.07 3.09
C VAL A 91 19.92 4.84 3.06
N ARG A 92 19.48 3.67 3.57
CA ARG A 92 18.06 3.36 3.76
C ARG A 92 17.49 4.05 4.99
N ILE A 93 16.21 4.43 4.90
CA ILE A 93 15.40 4.83 6.06
C ILE A 93 14.49 3.65 6.41
N PRO A 94 14.68 2.98 7.55
CA PRO A 94 13.79 1.90 7.96
C PRO A 94 12.40 2.43 8.31
N VAL A 95 11.38 1.76 7.79
CA VAL A 95 9.99 1.96 8.17
C VAL A 95 9.59 0.90 9.20
N VAL A 96 9.24 1.36 10.39
CA VAL A 96 8.90 0.51 11.53
C VAL A 96 7.39 0.45 11.68
N LEU A 97 6.82 -0.76 11.60
CA LEU A 97 5.44 -1.04 11.97
C LEU A 97 5.42 -1.52 13.43
N PRO A 98 4.70 -0.83 14.34
CA PRO A 98 4.72 -1.17 15.76
C PRO A 98 4.14 -2.57 16.08
N ASP A 99 3.19 -3.03 15.28
CA ASP A 99 2.59 -4.35 15.36
C ASP A 99 2.55 -5.01 13.98
N LEU A 100 3.37 -6.04 13.78
CA LEU A 100 3.41 -6.79 12.52
C LEU A 100 2.15 -7.63 12.28
N ALA A 101 1.36 -7.91 13.32
CA ALA A 101 0.08 -8.58 13.20
C ALA A 101 -1.08 -7.64 12.83
N ALA A 102 -0.84 -6.33 12.76
CA ALA A 102 -1.81 -5.38 12.30
C ALA A 102 -2.08 -5.58 10.79
N GLY A 103 -3.10 -6.37 10.46
CA GLY A 103 -3.52 -6.72 9.11
C GLY A 103 -4.70 -5.90 8.61
N CYS A 104 -5.05 -6.14 7.36
CA CYS A 104 -6.24 -5.60 6.71
C CYS A 104 -6.91 -6.72 5.93
N SER A 105 -8.14 -7.08 6.30
CA SER A 105 -8.89 -8.18 5.66
C SER A 105 -9.01 -8.01 4.14
N MET A 106 -9.10 -6.78 3.66
CA MET A 106 -9.13 -6.51 2.21
C MET A 106 -7.77 -6.78 1.55
N ALA A 107 -6.67 -6.37 2.18
CA ALA A 107 -5.33 -6.61 1.64
C ALA A 107 -4.95 -8.10 1.67
N ASP A 108 -5.58 -8.86 2.57
CA ASP A 108 -5.35 -10.29 2.77
C ASP A 108 -6.31 -11.17 1.94
N MET A 109 -7.19 -10.57 1.11
CA MET A 109 -8.13 -11.31 0.25
C MET A 109 -7.45 -12.08 -0.88
N ALA A 110 -6.29 -11.64 -1.34
CA ALA A 110 -5.51 -12.34 -2.36
C ALA A 110 -4.06 -12.54 -1.90
N ALA A 111 -3.59 -13.76 -1.96
CA ALA A 111 -2.19 -14.12 -1.79
C ALA A 111 -1.49 -14.21 -3.16
N ILE A 112 -0.17 -14.01 -3.18
CA ILE A 112 0.60 -14.00 -4.43
C ILE A 112 0.44 -15.30 -5.24
N HIS A 113 0.45 -16.45 -4.59
CA HIS A 113 0.29 -17.74 -5.27
C HIS A 113 -1.06 -17.87 -5.98
N GLN A 114 -2.15 -17.31 -5.41
CA GLN A 114 -3.47 -17.31 -6.04
C GLN A 114 -3.49 -16.46 -7.31
N ILE A 115 -2.78 -15.32 -7.29
CA ILE A 115 -2.69 -14.46 -8.46
C ILE A 115 -1.82 -15.10 -9.55
N GLU A 116 -0.72 -15.75 -9.17
CA GLU A 116 0.13 -16.49 -10.10
C GLU A 116 -0.63 -17.67 -10.71
N ASP A 117 -1.35 -18.45 -9.90
CA ASP A 117 -2.20 -19.56 -10.39
C ASP A 117 -3.29 -19.07 -11.36
N ALA A 118 -3.96 -17.94 -11.04
CA ALA A 118 -4.96 -17.35 -11.92
C ALA A 118 -4.35 -16.84 -13.23
N TRP A 119 -3.17 -16.23 -13.16
CA TRP A 119 -2.44 -15.74 -14.33
C TRP A 119 -2.03 -16.88 -15.27
N ASP A 120 -1.51 -17.97 -14.71
CA ASP A 120 -1.13 -19.16 -15.47
C ASP A 120 -2.35 -19.80 -16.14
N GLN A 121 -3.48 -19.96 -15.42
CA GLN A 121 -4.73 -20.47 -16.00
C GLN A 121 -5.28 -19.56 -17.11
N LEU A 122 -5.20 -18.25 -16.95
CA LEU A 122 -5.55 -17.31 -18.02
C LEU A 122 -4.64 -17.48 -19.23
N GLY A 123 -3.36 -17.72 -19.03
CA GLY A 123 -2.38 -17.95 -20.08
C GLY A 123 -2.60 -19.24 -20.92
N GLU A 124 -3.34 -20.21 -20.36
CA GLU A 124 -3.76 -21.42 -21.11
C GLU A 124 -4.83 -21.15 -22.17
N ILE A 125 -5.61 -20.08 -22.02
CA ILE A 125 -6.78 -19.78 -22.85
C ILE A 125 -6.75 -18.40 -23.52
N LEU A 126 -5.89 -17.49 -23.06
CA LEU A 126 -5.77 -16.13 -23.54
C LEU A 126 -4.29 -15.77 -23.75
N ASP A 127 -4.03 -14.78 -24.59
CA ASP A 127 -2.74 -14.14 -24.65
C ASP A 127 -2.56 -13.19 -23.45
N THR A 128 -1.62 -13.50 -22.56
CA THR A 128 -1.35 -12.69 -21.36
C THR A 128 -0.76 -11.32 -21.68
N GLU A 129 -0.15 -11.14 -22.87
CA GLU A 129 0.32 -9.83 -23.36
C GLU A 129 -0.87 -8.86 -23.60
N ASP A 130 -2.09 -9.40 -23.80
CA ASP A 130 -3.32 -8.63 -23.95
C ASP A 130 -4.09 -8.48 -22.61
N ILE A 131 -3.44 -8.69 -21.48
CA ILE A 131 -4.03 -8.54 -20.15
C ILE A 131 -3.19 -7.57 -19.31
N THR A 132 -3.78 -6.46 -18.85
CA THR A 132 -3.13 -5.57 -17.87
C THR A 132 -3.55 -5.95 -16.45
N PRO A 133 -2.63 -6.38 -15.57
CA PRO A 133 -2.95 -6.59 -14.17
C PRO A 133 -3.04 -5.24 -13.44
N VAL A 134 -4.09 -5.07 -12.63
CA VAL A 134 -4.33 -3.89 -11.80
C VAL A 134 -4.54 -4.32 -10.36
N THR A 135 -3.79 -3.74 -9.43
CA THR A 135 -4.03 -4.00 -8.01
C THR A 135 -4.43 -2.74 -7.27
N TYR A 136 -5.36 -2.91 -6.34
CA TYR A 136 -5.69 -1.88 -5.37
C TYR A 136 -4.53 -1.71 -4.38
N ILE A 137 -4.28 -0.49 -3.93
CA ILE A 137 -3.18 -0.17 -3.00
C ILE A 137 -3.26 -0.98 -1.70
N ASN A 138 -4.48 -1.35 -1.27
CA ASN A 138 -4.69 -2.26 -0.15
C ASN A 138 -4.39 -3.70 -0.59
N SER A 139 -3.13 -4.00 -0.80
CA SER A 139 -2.60 -5.30 -1.19
C SER A 139 -1.16 -5.43 -0.71
N ALA A 140 -0.67 -6.66 -0.55
CA ALA A 140 0.70 -6.94 -0.17
C ALA A 140 1.71 -6.43 -1.22
N ALA A 141 2.94 -6.14 -0.81
CA ALA A 141 4.00 -5.69 -1.69
C ALA A 141 4.31 -6.72 -2.80
N SER A 142 4.15 -8.02 -2.51
CA SER A 142 4.31 -9.09 -3.49
C SER A 142 3.35 -8.97 -4.69
N LEU A 143 2.09 -8.57 -4.43
CA LEU A 143 1.08 -8.34 -5.48
C LEU A 143 1.43 -7.10 -6.31
N LYS A 144 1.90 -6.04 -5.68
CA LYS A 144 2.38 -4.83 -6.38
C LYS A 144 3.60 -5.14 -7.26
N ALA A 145 4.50 -6.01 -6.77
CA ALA A 145 5.66 -6.47 -7.54
C ALA A 145 5.24 -7.32 -8.74
N PHE A 146 4.23 -8.20 -8.59
CA PHE A 146 3.65 -8.96 -9.69
C PHE A 146 3.11 -8.01 -10.77
N VAL A 147 2.27 -7.05 -10.38
CA VAL A 147 1.71 -6.03 -11.29
C VAL A 147 2.81 -5.29 -12.04
N GLY A 148 3.86 -4.86 -11.33
CA GLY A 148 5.00 -4.16 -11.95
C GLY A 148 5.76 -5.01 -12.95
N ARG A 149 5.97 -6.32 -12.68
CA ARG A 149 6.64 -7.24 -13.60
C ARG A 149 5.84 -7.49 -14.88
N HIS A 150 4.51 -7.42 -14.81
CA HIS A 150 3.62 -7.67 -15.95
C HIS A 150 3.07 -6.37 -16.59
N GLY A 151 3.77 -5.24 -16.40
CA GLY A 151 3.42 -3.98 -17.06
C GLY A 151 2.10 -3.34 -16.60
N GLY A 152 1.60 -3.76 -15.43
CA GLY A 152 0.36 -3.27 -14.86
C GLY A 152 0.50 -2.02 -13.99
N ILE A 153 -0.54 -1.70 -13.23
CA ILE A 153 -0.62 -0.47 -12.43
C ILE A 153 -1.26 -0.71 -11.04
N VAL A 154 -0.81 0.05 -10.05
CA VAL A 154 -1.43 0.13 -8.73
C VAL A 154 -2.41 1.30 -8.70
N CYS A 155 -3.63 1.09 -8.20
CA CYS A 155 -4.63 2.15 -8.06
C CYS A 155 -5.04 2.38 -6.60
N THR A 156 -5.67 3.53 -6.38
CA THR A 156 -6.43 3.85 -5.16
C THR A 156 -7.92 3.91 -5.50
N SER A 157 -8.80 3.99 -4.50
CA SER A 157 -10.24 4.16 -4.75
C SER A 157 -10.55 5.46 -5.51
N SER A 158 -9.75 6.51 -5.33
CA SER A 158 -9.96 7.80 -5.98
C SER A 158 -9.53 7.85 -7.45
N ASN A 159 -8.61 6.97 -7.88
CA ASN A 159 -8.09 6.95 -9.25
C ASN A 159 -8.34 5.64 -10.00
N ALA A 160 -9.16 4.73 -9.47
CA ALA A 160 -9.44 3.42 -10.07
C ALA A 160 -9.96 3.55 -11.51
N LYS A 161 -10.83 4.54 -11.80
CA LYS A 161 -11.32 4.81 -13.15
C LYS A 161 -10.17 5.16 -14.10
N ALA A 162 -9.30 6.08 -13.72
CA ALA A 162 -8.16 6.48 -14.54
C ALA A 162 -7.18 5.31 -14.76
N ALA A 163 -7.01 4.43 -13.75
CA ALA A 163 -6.19 3.23 -13.88
C ALA A 163 -6.81 2.23 -14.86
N LEU A 164 -8.12 2.02 -14.84
CA LEU A 164 -8.81 1.17 -15.82
C LEU A 164 -8.76 1.77 -17.23
N GLU A 165 -8.98 3.06 -17.40
CA GLU A 165 -8.85 3.76 -18.68
C GLU A 165 -7.42 3.61 -19.24
N TRP A 166 -6.41 3.77 -18.39
CA TRP A 166 -5.01 3.58 -18.74
C TRP A 166 -4.72 2.14 -19.19
N SER A 167 -5.32 1.15 -18.51
CA SER A 167 -5.15 -0.27 -18.81
C SER A 167 -5.81 -0.63 -20.14
N PHE A 168 -7.06 -0.25 -20.34
CA PHE A 168 -7.81 -0.52 -21.58
C PHE A 168 -7.28 0.24 -22.81
N ALA A 169 -6.49 1.30 -22.61
CA ALA A 169 -5.76 1.94 -23.71
C ALA A 169 -4.55 1.13 -24.19
N ARG A 170 -4.16 0.06 -23.49
CA ARG A 170 -2.97 -0.78 -23.77
C ARG A 170 -3.33 -2.20 -24.15
N THR A 171 -4.30 -2.77 -23.47
CA THR A 171 -4.73 -4.16 -23.63
C THR A 171 -6.25 -4.22 -23.68
N SER A 172 -6.80 -5.28 -24.28
CA SER A 172 -8.25 -5.45 -24.35
C SER A 172 -8.85 -5.99 -23.05
N ARG A 173 -8.02 -6.48 -22.12
CA ARG A 173 -8.44 -7.11 -20.87
C ARG A 173 -7.72 -6.57 -19.67
N VAL A 174 -8.39 -6.64 -18.51
CA VAL A 174 -7.84 -6.24 -17.22
C VAL A 174 -8.06 -7.35 -16.19
N MET A 175 -7.02 -7.73 -15.46
CA MET A 175 -7.11 -8.57 -14.27
C MET A 175 -7.04 -7.67 -13.03
N PHE A 176 -8.15 -7.48 -12.32
CA PHE A 176 -8.25 -6.57 -11.16
C PHE A 176 -8.32 -7.36 -9.85
N PHE A 177 -7.47 -7.04 -8.90
CA PHE A 177 -7.43 -7.67 -7.57
C PHE A 177 -7.02 -6.68 -6.47
N PRO A 178 -7.14 -6.97 -5.15
CA PRO A 178 -7.48 -8.26 -4.56
C PRO A 178 -9.00 -8.52 -4.45
N ASP A 179 -9.85 -7.49 -4.48
CA ASP A 179 -11.30 -7.64 -4.31
C ASP A 179 -12.05 -7.33 -5.59
N GLN A 180 -13.24 -7.91 -5.72
CA GLN A 180 -14.10 -7.72 -6.89
C GLN A 180 -14.82 -6.37 -6.93
N HIS A 181 -15.02 -5.71 -5.78
CA HIS A 181 -16.01 -4.63 -5.69
C HIS A 181 -15.50 -3.32 -6.32
N LEU A 182 -14.27 -2.91 -5.99
CA LEU A 182 -13.72 -1.66 -6.53
C LEU A 182 -13.61 -1.72 -8.05
N GLY A 183 -13.01 -2.79 -8.59
CA GLY A 183 -12.84 -2.98 -10.03
C GLY A 183 -14.17 -3.03 -10.77
N ARG A 184 -15.09 -3.92 -10.33
CA ARG A 184 -16.41 -4.11 -10.99
C ARG A 184 -17.28 -2.88 -10.90
N ASN A 185 -17.38 -2.21 -9.74
CA ASN A 185 -18.19 -1.00 -9.61
C ASN A 185 -17.64 0.16 -10.47
N THR A 186 -16.32 0.26 -10.57
CA THR A 186 -15.69 1.27 -11.43
C THR A 186 -15.97 0.97 -12.90
N ALA A 187 -15.80 -0.28 -13.34
CA ALA A 187 -16.03 -0.72 -14.71
C ALA A 187 -17.51 -0.60 -15.11
N LEU A 188 -18.47 -0.91 -14.21
CA LEU A 188 -19.89 -0.62 -14.42
C LEU A 188 -20.15 0.86 -14.70
N GLY A 189 -19.51 1.75 -13.94
CA GLY A 189 -19.57 3.21 -14.17
C GLY A 189 -18.94 3.65 -15.50
N MET A 190 -18.14 2.78 -16.14
CA MET A 190 -17.58 3.00 -17.47
C MET A 190 -18.40 2.34 -18.59
N GLY A 191 -19.50 1.66 -18.25
CA GLY A 191 -20.42 1.03 -19.19
C GLY A 191 -20.11 -0.43 -19.50
N ILE A 192 -19.14 -1.07 -18.81
CA ILE A 192 -18.84 -2.49 -18.93
C ILE A 192 -19.85 -3.28 -18.09
N THR A 193 -20.51 -4.28 -18.68
CA THR A 193 -21.55 -5.06 -18.00
C THR A 193 -20.98 -6.14 -17.10
N LEU A 194 -21.78 -6.64 -16.15
CA LEU A 194 -21.31 -7.71 -15.23
C LEU A 194 -20.98 -9.01 -15.94
N ASP A 195 -21.63 -9.30 -17.08
CA ASP A 195 -21.38 -10.50 -17.89
C ASP A 195 -19.98 -10.45 -18.57
N GLU A 196 -19.44 -9.25 -18.74
CA GLU A 196 -18.07 -9.03 -19.26
C GLU A 196 -17.01 -9.07 -18.15
N MET A 197 -17.41 -9.23 -16.89
CA MET A 197 -16.53 -9.22 -15.72
C MET A 197 -16.62 -10.53 -14.93
N PRO A 198 -16.07 -11.62 -15.46
CA PRO A 198 -16.05 -12.90 -14.73
C PRO A 198 -15.23 -12.78 -13.44
N LEU A 199 -15.51 -13.66 -12.49
CA LEU A 199 -14.75 -13.82 -11.25
C LEU A 199 -13.99 -15.14 -11.31
N TRP A 200 -12.75 -15.10 -10.88
CA TRP A 200 -11.90 -16.28 -10.68
C TRP A 200 -11.95 -16.71 -9.23
#